data_62acbb91673ae68148e6e78a47437366
#
_entry.id   62acbb91673ae68148e6e78a47437366
#
_cell.length_a   1.000
_cell.length_b   1.000
_cell.length_c   1.000
_cell.angle_alpha   90.00
_cell.angle_beta   90.00
_cell.angle_gamma   90.00
#
_symmetry.space_group_name_H-M   'P 1'
#
loop_
_entity.id
_entity.type
_entity.pdbx_description
1 polymer ?
#
loop_
_entity_poly.entity_id
_entity_poly.type
_entity_poly.pdbx_seq_one_letter_code
_entity_poly.pdbx_strand_id
1 'polypeptide(L)'
;MQNKRDSYNREDLLASSQGELFGEGYPQLPAPNMLMMDRITKMSETEGEFGKGLILAELDITPDLWFFDCHFPGDPVMPGCLGLDAMWQLVGXXXXXXXXXWVFSLAGLAVKVKVARLALAK
;
A
#
# COMPACT_ATOMS: atom_id res chain seq x y z
N MET A 1 0.14 -10.51 -17.42
CA MET A 1 0.55 -10.24 -16.05
C MET A 1 0.12 -11.37 -15.16
N GLN A 2 1.07 -11.94 -14.42
CA GLN A 2 0.78 -13.04 -13.51
C GLN A 2 0.11 -12.49 -12.24
N ASN A 3 -0.75 -13.29 -11.66
CA ASN A 3 -1.32 -13.06 -10.34
C ASN A 3 -2.14 -11.76 -10.21
N LYS A 4 -2.70 -11.28 -11.30
CA LYS A 4 -3.55 -10.10 -11.21
C LYS A 4 -4.85 -10.48 -10.51
N ARG A 5 -5.12 -9.88 -9.37
CA ARG A 5 -6.28 -10.15 -8.54
C ARG A 5 -6.84 -8.85 -8.00
N ASP A 6 -7.92 -8.94 -7.27
CA ASP A 6 -8.50 -7.75 -6.66
C ASP A 6 -8.15 -7.60 -5.18
N SER A 7 -7.39 -8.53 -4.62
CA SER A 7 -6.91 -8.41 -3.24
C SER A 7 -5.59 -9.15 -3.10
N TYR A 8 -4.79 -8.71 -2.13
CA TYR A 8 -3.46 -9.27 -1.91
C TYR A 8 -3.18 -9.30 -0.42
N ASN A 9 -2.69 -10.44 0.06
CA ASN A 9 -2.34 -10.58 1.46
C ASN A 9 -0.88 -10.18 1.70
N ARG A 10 -0.45 -10.30 2.96
CA ARG A 10 0.92 -9.90 3.32
C ARG A 10 1.98 -10.64 2.52
N GLU A 11 1.78 -11.94 2.35
CA GLU A 11 2.77 -12.73 1.60
C GLU A 11 2.87 -12.28 0.16
N ASP A 12 1.72 -11.91 -0.43
CA ASP A 12 1.73 -11.37 -1.79
C ASP A 12 2.54 -10.08 -1.87
N LEU A 13 2.36 -9.20 -0.89
CA LEU A 13 3.06 -7.92 -0.94
C LEU A 13 4.56 -8.11 -0.76
N LEU A 14 4.96 -9.06 0.08
CA LEU A 14 6.38 -9.36 0.23
C LEU A 14 6.93 -9.95 -1.06
N ALA A 15 6.16 -10.81 -1.74
CA ALA A 15 6.59 -11.34 -3.03
C ALA A 15 6.73 -10.23 -4.07
N SER A 16 5.81 -9.25 -4.03
CA SER A 16 5.92 -8.11 -4.93
C SER A 16 7.21 -7.34 -4.70
N SER A 17 7.62 -7.22 -3.44
CA SER A 17 8.83 -6.48 -3.13
C SER A 17 10.09 -7.15 -3.66
N GLN A 18 10.00 -8.46 -3.93
CA GLN A 18 11.12 -9.20 -4.51
C GLN A 18 10.99 -9.33 -6.03
N GLY A 19 9.97 -8.72 -6.61
CA GLY A 19 9.75 -8.81 -8.04
C GLY A 19 9.13 -10.11 -8.50
N GLU A 20 8.55 -10.87 -7.57
CA GLU A 20 8.10 -12.22 -7.86
C GLU A 20 6.61 -12.35 -8.06
N LEU A 21 5.83 -11.31 -7.73
CA LEU A 21 4.39 -11.46 -7.77
C LEU A 21 3.81 -11.34 -9.19
N PHE A 22 4.15 -10.26 -9.87
CA PHE A 22 3.54 -9.98 -11.16
C PHE A 22 4.37 -10.42 -12.35
N GLY A 23 5.63 -10.74 -12.13
CA GLY A 23 6.50 -11.15 -13.19
C GLY A 23 7.55 -10.12 -13.55
N GLU A 24 8.47 -10.52 -14.38
CA GLU A 24 9.58 -9.66 -14.76
C GLU A 24 9.07 -8.43 -15.52
N GLY A 25 9.64 -7.29 -15.20
CA GLY A 25 9.32 -6.05 -15.89
C GLY A 25 8.15 -5.28 -15.31
N TYR A 26 7.48 -5.82 -14.30
CA TYR A 26 6.39 -5.11 -13.64
C TYR A 26 6.89 -4.40 -12.39
N PRO A 27 6.25 -3.28 -12.02
CA PRO A 27 6.67 -2.56 -10.82
C PRO A 27 6.55 -3.41 -9.57
N GLN A 28 7.40 -3.15 -8.62
CA GLN A 28 7.38 -3.86 -7.35
C GLN A 28 7.23 -2.88 -6.20
N LEU A 29 6.63 -3.36 -5.13
CA LEU A 29 6.51 -2.58 -3.91
C LEU A 29 7.85 -2.56 -3.19
N PRO A 30 8.08 -1.56 -2.35
CA PRO A 30 9.28 -1.61 -1.52
C PRO A 30 9.18 -2.72 -0.48
N ALA A 31 10.32 -3.24 -0.10
CA ALA A 31 10.37 -4.22 0.98
C ALA A 31 10.30 -3.52 2.33
N PRO A 32 9.97 -4.24 3.39
CA PRO A 32 10.15 -3.68 4.73
C PRO A 32 11.61 -3.23 4.92
N ASN A 33 11.85 -2.15 5.59
CA ASN A 33 10.89 -1.39 6.43
C ASN A 33 10.01 -0.37 5.70
N MET A 34 10.27 -0.12 4.42
CA MET A 34 9.51 0.94 3.72
C MET A 34 8.13 0.50 3.24
N LEU A 35 7.84 -0.79 3.23
CA LEU A 35 6.51 -1.25 2.84
C LEU A 35 5.50 -0.76 3.88
N MET A 36 4.52 0.03 3.44
CA MET A 36 3.62 0.74 4.35
C MET A 36 2.20 0.20 4.33
N MET A 37 2.00 -1.07 4.00
CA MET A 37 0.69 -1.69 4.16
C MET A 37 0.87 -3.17 4.44
N ASP A 38 -0.11 -3.73 5.16
CA ASP A 38 -0.09 -5.17 5.44
C ASP A 38 -0.87 -5.95 4.40
N ARG A 39 -1.87 -5.34 3.80
CA ARG A 39 -2.69 -6.02 2.81
C ARG A 39 -3.42 -5.03 1.93
N ILE A 40 -3.71 -5.45 0.72
CA ILE A 40 -4.60 -4.70 -0.15
C ILE A 40 -5.91 -5.47 -0.18
N THR A 41 -6.97 -4.84 0.32
CA THR A 41 -8.24 -5.54 0.47
C THR A 41 -9.10 -5.46 -0.77
N LYS A 42 -8.88 -4.47 -1.62
CA LYS A 42 -9.66 -4.36 -2.84
C LYS A 42 -8.91 -3.53 -3.86
N MET A 43 -8.95 -3.97 -5.09
CA MET A 43 -8.42 -3.21 -6.21
C MET A 43 -9.38 -3.38 -7.38
N SER A 44 -9.83 -2.24 -7.93
CA SER A 44 -10.80 -2.24 -9.01
C SER A 44 -10.42 -1.18 -10.02
N GLU A 45 -10.64 -1.47 -11.29
CA GLU A 45 -10.36 -0.51 -12.36
C GLU A 45 -11.56 0.38 -12.67
N THR A 46 -12.74 0.05 -12.14
CA THR A 46 -13.96 0.75 -12.52
C THR A 46 -14.73 1.36 -11.36
N GLU A 47 -14.38 1.00 -10.13
CA GLU A 47 -15.08 1.54 -8.97
C GLU A 47 -14.42 2.84 -8.50
N GLY A 48 -14.92 3.34 -7.38
CA GLY A 48 -14.40 4.58 -6.83
C GLY A 48 -15.34 5.74 -7.09
N GLU A 49 -15.03 6.85 -6.44
CA GLU A 49 -15.88 8.03 -6.49
C GLU A 49 -16.11 8.52 -7.91
N PHE A 50 -15.12 8.38 -8.76
CA PHE A 50 -15.19 8.85 -10.13
C PHE A 50 -15.36 7.74 -11.14
N GLY A 51 -15.52 6.50 -10.69
CA GLY A 51 -15.67 5.35 -11.58
C GLY A 51 -14.43 5.00 -12.37
N LYS A 52 -13.27 5.45 -11.93
CA LYS A 52 -12.03 5.28 -12.68
C LYS A 52 -10.98 4.47 -11.94
N GLY A 53 -11.38 3.85 -10.84
CA GLY A 53 -10.49 2.99 -10.10
C GLY A 53 -10.54 3.23 -8.62
N LEU A 54 -10.25 2.18 -7.87
CA LEU A 54 -10.25 2.23 -6.42
C LEU A 54 -9.24 1.23 -5.91
N ILE A 55 -8.46 1.64 -4.91
CA ILE A 55 -7.61 0.72 -4.20
C ILE A 55 -7.73 0.97 -2.71
N LEU A 56 -7.97 -0.10 -1.96
CA LEU A 56 -8.11 -0.06 -0.50
C LEU A 56 -7.04 -0.94 0.11
N ALA A 57 -6.37 -0.41 1.12
CA ALA A 57 -5.33 -1.15 1.80
C ALA A 57 -5.40 -0.87 3.29
N GLU A 58 -4.72 -1.71 4.07
CA GLU A 58 -4.71 -1.60 5.52
C GLU A 58 -3.30 -1.77 6.04
N LEU A 59 -2.97 -0.97 7.04
CA LEU A 59 -1.76 -1.13 7.82
C LEU A 59 -2.16 -1.31 9.27
N ASP A 60 -1.75 -2.42 9.87
CA ASP A 60 -2.00 -2.66 11.30
C ASP A 60 -0.96 -1.89 12.11
N ILE A 61 -1.41 -1.00 12.96
CA ILE A 61 -0.50 -0.21 13.78
C ILE A 61 -0.28 -0.96 15.09
N THR A 62 0.94 -1.44 15.26
CA THR A 62 1.33 -2.16 16.47
C THR A 62 2.48 -1.42 17.14
N PRO A 63 2.64 -1.58 18.47
CA PRO A 63 3.68 -0.82 19.18
C PRO A 63 5.10 -1.12 18.75
N ASP A 64 5.31 -2.25 18.09
CA ASP A 64 6.65 -2.67 17.70
C ASP A 64 7.06 -2.20 16.30
N LEU A 65 6.24 -1.37 15.64
CA LEU A 65 6.64 -0.84 14.35
C LEU A 65 7.89 0.02 14.50
N TRP A 66 8.77 -0.10 13.50
CA TRP A 66 10.14 0.42 13.61
C TRP A 66 10.20 1.92 13.88
N PHE A 67 9.26 2.68 13.34
CA PHE A 67 9.34 4.14 13.46
C PHE A 67 9.01 4.64 14.87
N PHE A 68 8.37 3.81 15.69
CA PHE A 68 7.99 4.27 17.03
C PHE A 68 9.18 4.41 17.97
N ASP A 69 10.28 3.69 17.72
CA ASP A 69 11.46 3.84 18.57
C ASP A 69 12.22 5.14 18.31
N CYS A 70 12.13 5.64 17.10
CA CYS A 70 12.95 6.79 16.70
C CYS A 70 12.13 8.06 16.49
N HIS A 71 10.83 7.95 16.44
CA HIS A 71 9.97 9.09 16.14
C HIS A 71 8.82 9.11 17.14
N PHE A 72 9.07 9.51 18.39
CA PHE A 72 10.34 10.01 18.92
C PHE A 72 10.71 9.17 20.12
N PRO A 73 11.98 9.10 20.51
CA PRO A 73 12.34 8.31 21.70
C PRO A 73 11.50 8.74 22.91
N GLY A 74 10.76 7.78 23.48
CA GLY A 74 9.87 8.06 24.60
C GLY A 74 8.55 8.70 24.25
N ASP A 75 8.29 8.96 22.95
CA ASP A 75 7.04 9.61 22.52
C ASP A 75 6.68 9.04 21.13
N PRO A 76 6.11 7.86 21.09
CA PRO A 76 5.87 7.18 19.80
C PRO A 76 4.76 7.87 19.01
N VAL A 77 5.13 8.36 17.85
CA VAL A 77 4.23 9.02 16.90
C VAL A 77 4.54 8.51 15.51
N MET A 78 3.53 8.06 14.79
CA MET A 78 3.77 7.65 13.40
C MET A 78 4.09 8.87 12.55
N PRO A 79 5.21 8.85 11.83
CA PRO A 79 5.52 9.97 10.94
C PRO A 79 4.44 10.13 9.87
N GLY A 80 3.92 11.36 9.72
CA GLY A 80 2.86 11.60 8.77
C GLY A 80 3.28 11.35 7.33
N CYS A 81 4.55 11.56 7.03
CA CYS A 81 5.04 11.33 5.67
C CYS A 81 4.94 9.85 5.28
N LEU A 82 4.93 8.93 6.24
CA LEU A 82 4.81 7.51 5.89
C LEU A 82 3.40 7.17 5.42
N GLY A 83 2.39 7.83 5.98
CA GLY A 83 1.04 7.65 5.46
C GLY A 83 0.91 8.15 4.02
N LEU A 84 1.55 9.28 3.74
CA LEU A 84 1.56 9.79 2.38
C LEU A 84 2.32 8.85 1.45
N ASP A 85 3.44 8.31 1.92
CA ASP A 85 4.20 7.36 1.11
C ASP A 85 3.40 6.10 0.85
N ALA A 86 2.59 5.67 1.82
CA ALA A 86 1.72 4.51 1.60
C ALA A 86 0.78 4.75 0.41
N MET A 87 0.23 5.94 0.32
CA MET A 87 -0.65 6.24 -0.80
C MET A 87 0.10 6.22 -2.12
N TRP A 88 1.32 6.75 -2.15
CA TRP A 88 2.14 6.67 -3.35
C TRP A 88 2.47 5.22 -3.72
N GLN A 89 2.74 4.38 -2.72
CA GLN A 89 3.00 2.97 -2.99
C GLN A 89 1.78 2.30 -3.64
N LEU A 90 0.58 2.63 -3.15
CA LEU A 90 -0.64 2.07 -3.73
C LEU A 90 -0.89 2.59 -5.15
N VAL A 91 -0.57 3.82 -5.40
CA VAL A 91 -0.66 4.35 -6.76
C VAL A 91 0.24 3.55 -7.69
N GLY A 92 1.40 3.27 -7.25
CA GLY A 92 2.33 2.41 -8.00
C GLY A 92 1.76 1.03 -8.29
N UNK A 93 1.25 0.49 -7.29
CA UNK A 93 0.70 -0.81 -7.45
C UNK A 93 -0.51 -0.83 -8.31
N UNK A 94 -1.29 0.15 -8.34
CA UNK A 94 -2.42 0.20 -9.13
C UNK A 94 -2.07 0.45 -10.56
N UNK A 95 -1.14 1.15 -10.77
CA UNK A 95 -0.59 1.41 -12.00
C UNK A 95 -0.02 0.18 -12.67
N UNK A 96 0.41 -0.51 -12.00
CA UNK A 96 0.94 -1.71 -12.46
C UNK A 96 -0.06 -2.77 -12.71
N UNK A 97 -0.92 -2.74 -12.00
CA UNK A 97 -2.00 -3.62 -12.05
C UNK A 97 -2.97 -3.28 -13.12
N UNK A 98 -3.02 -2.25 -13.29
CA UNK A 98 -3.97 -1.79 -14.23
C UNK A 98 -3.35 -1.60 -15.60
N UNK A 99 -2.36 -1.95 -15.58
CA UNK A 99 -1.75 -1.92 -16.75
C UNK A 99 -1.96 -0.77 -17.54
N UNK A 100 -2.08 -0.07 -16.91
CA UNK A 100 -2.47 1.08 -17.43
C UNK A 100 -1.31 1.79 -17.91
N UNK A 101 -1.34 2.29 -18.59
CA UNK A 101 -0.58 3.18 -18.96
C UNK A 101 -0.25 3.95 -17.90
N TRP A 102 0.69 4.16 -17.62
CA TRP A 102 1.34 4.89 -16.58
C TRP A 102 0.84 6.33 -16.42
N VAL A 103 0.75 7.02 -17.51
CA VAL A 103 0.56 8.46 -17.46
C VAL A 103 -0.91 8.83 -17.34
N PHE A 104 -1.77 8.03 -17.91
CA PHE A 104 -3.15 8.46 -18.05
C PHE A 104 -4.12 7.82 -17.08
N SER A 105 -3.70 6.80 -16.39
CA SER A 105 -4.65 6.06 -15.55
C SER A 105 -4.75 6.61 -14.13
N LEU A 106 -3.89 7.53 -13.76
CA LEU A 106 -3.95 8.07 -12.39
C LEU A 106 -5.08 9.06 -12.18
N ALA A 107 -5.59 9.66 -13.23
CA ALA A 107 -6.66 10.63 -13.08
C ALA A 107 -7.93 9.94 -12.63
N GLY A 108 -8.43 10.29 -11.48
CA GLY A 108 -9.65 9.72 -10.95
C GLY A 108 -9.48 8.45 -10.15
N LEU A 109 -8.26 7.96 -9.99
CA LEU A 109 -8.03 6.82 -9.11
C LEU A 109 -8.25 7.22 -7.66
N ALA A 110 -9.08 6.47 -6.96
CA ALA A 110 -9.29 6.69 -5.54
C ALA A 110 -8.40 5.75 -4.75
N VAL A 111 -7.58 6.34 -3.90
CA VAL A 111 -6.64 5.58 -3.08
C VAL A 111 -6.98 5.80 -1.61
N LYS A 112 -7.19 4.73 -0.89
CA LYS A 112 -7.50 4.81 0.53
C LYS A 112 -6.63 3.84 1.30
N VAL A 113 -6.06 4.33 2.37
CA VAL A 113 -5.31 3.50 3.30
C VAL A 113 -5.97 3.59 4.66
N LYS A 114 -6.34 2.46 5.20
CA LYS A 114 -6.91 2.41 6.53
C LYS A 114 -5.79 2.13 7.52
N VAL A 115 -5.59 3.05 8.41
CA VAL A 115 -4.63 2.89 9.49
C VAL A 115 -5.40 2.59 10.76
N ALA A 116 -5.27 1.38 11.24
CA ALA A 116 -5.96 0.95 12.46
C ALA A 116 -5.07 1.27 13.65
N ARG A 117 -5.57 2.10 14.52
CA ARG A 117 -4.83 2.47 15.72
C ARG A 117 -5.20 1.53 16.84
N LEU A 118 -4.20 0.86 17.37
CA LEU A 118 -4.39 0.14 18.60
C LEU A 118 -4.34 1.12 19.74
N ALA A 119 -5.37 1.09 20.57
CA ALA A 119 -5.33 1.90 21.77
C ALA A 119 -4.21 1.36 22.64
N LEU A 120 -3.21 2.17 22.86
CA LEU A 120 -2.13 1.80 23.76
C LEU A 120 -2.64 1.96 25.18
N ALA A 121 -2.71 0.87 25.88
CA ALA A 121 -3.04 0.92 27.30
C ALA A 121 -1.88 1.59 28.01
N LYS A 122 -2.19 2.63 28.76
CA LYS A 122 -1.17 3.31 29.52
C LYS A 122 -0.95 2.61 30.85
#